data_73bcea7dc751d1b045a44ef01afa894c
#
_entry.id   73bcea7dc751d1b045a44ef01afa894c
#
_cell.length_a   1.000
_cell.length_b   1.000
_cell.length_c   1.000
_cell.angle_alpha   90.00
_cell.angle_beta   90.00
_cell.angle_gamma   90.00
#
_symmetry.space_group_name_H-M   'P 1'
#
loop_
_entity.id
_entity.type
_entity.pdbx_description
1 polymer ?
#
loop_
_entity_poly.entity_id
_entity_poly.type
_entity_poly.pdbx_seq_one_letter_code
_entity_poly.pdbx_strand_id
1 'polypeptide(L)'
;ALAHMSSPPDRTLPPLPQRVPGPWRVAVPPREQLGELDEGWAQAYEAVVTRLTAAGADVRPLDLTPFTEAAAMLYQGAFVAERYTAVGSFVDKAIADGVDSLDPTVAGIITRARDIPAHQLFADQDRLAALRTRALAELADADALLLPTAPGHPTLAEVAADPLGANARLGRFTNSTNLFDLAAVAVPAGEVNGLPFGVMLIGPAFTDDRLARVAALLQPETRLAVVGAHLSGQPLNPQLLSLGAHLEQTTTTAPVYRLHALRTTPPKPGLVHVGEGGAPVEAEIWRLPPEGLGRLLTT
;
A
#
# COMPACT_ATOMS: atom_id res chain seq x y z
N ALA A 1 -5.94 16.37 -1.49
CA ALA A 1 -5.51 15.90 -2.83
C ALA A 1 -6.09 14.51 -3.15
N LEU A 2 -5.95 13.52 -2.25
CA LEU A 2 -6.48 12.16 -2.47
C LEU A 2 -8.00 12.14 -2.65
N ALA A 3 -8.76 12.87 -1.83
CA ALA A 3 -10.21 12.96 -1.96
C ALA A 3 -10.68 13.53 -3.31
N HIS A 4 -9.89 14.41 -3.94
CA HIS A 4 -10.18 14.95 -5.27
C HIS A 4 -9.91 13.98 -6.42
N MET A 5 -8.99 13.04 -6.21
CA MET A 5 -8.64 12.01 -7.21
C MET A 5 -9.56 10.80 -7.17
N SER A 6 -10.19 10.53 -6.02
CA SER A 6 -11.02 9.34 -5.80
C SER A 6 -12.51 9.52 -6.08
N SER A 7 -12.97 10.73 -6.40
CA SER A 7 -14.39 11.03 -6.65
C SER A 7 -14.58 11.58 -8.05
N PRO A 8 -14.78 10.72 -9.07
CA PRO A 8 -15.21 11.22 -10.37
C PRO A 8 -16.55 11.98 -10.23
N PRO A 9 -16.73 13.09 -10.96
CA PRO A 9 -17.85 14.01 -10.77
C PRO A 9 -19.22 13.40 -11.06
N ASP A 10 -19.27 12.27 -11.72
CA ASP A 10 -20.46 11.54 -12.16
C ASP A 10 -20.76 10.28 -11.32
N ARG A 11 -19.96 9.98 -10.29
CA ARG A 11 -20.18 8.85 -9.38
C ARG A 11 -20.74 9.33 -8.04
N THR A 12 -21.96 8.91 -7.72
CA THR A 12 -22.49 9.06 -6.37
C THR A 12 -21.79 8.05 -5.45
N LEU A 13 -21.08 8.57 -4.45
CA LEU A 13 -20.45 7.72 -3.44
C LEU A 13 -21.54 7.03 -2.62
N PRO A 14 -21.58 5.68 -2.55
CA PRO A 14 -22.47 5.03 -1.61
C PRO A 14 -22.08 5.42 -0.18
N PRO A 15 -23.05 5.54 0.75
CA PRO A 15 -22.71 5.74 2.14
C PRO A 15 -21.85 4.59 2.62
N LEU A 16 -20.62 4.89 3.03
CA LEU A 16 -19.74 3.86 3.60
C LEU A 16 -20.35 3.37 4.92
N PRO A 17 -20.37 2.06 5.17
CA PRO A 17 -20.77 1.54 6.46
C PRO A 17 -19.95 2.22 7.56
N GLN A 18 -20.64 2.75 8.58
CA GLN A 18 -19.96 3.32 9.73
C GLN A 18 -19.13 2.21 10.39
N ARG A 19 -17.85 2.51 10.61
CA ARG A 19 -16.97 1.59 11.32
C ARG A 19 -17.42 1.45 12.77
N VAL A 20 -17.60 0.22 13.23
CA VAL A 20 -17.82 -0.05 14.67
C VAL A 20 -16.52 0.28 15.40
N PRO A 21 -16.55 1.10 16.48
CA PRO A 21 -15.37 1.36 17.29
C PRO A 21 -14.77 0.06 17.85
N GLY A 22 -13.45 -0.04 17.84
CA GLY A 22 -12.73 -1.23 18.29
C GLY A 22 -11.37 -1.38 17.58
N PRO A 23 -10.65 -2.50 17.77
CA PRO A 23 -9.44 -2.79 17.04
C PRO A 23 -9.69 -2.82 15.54
N TRP A 24 -8.65 -2.56 14.72
CA TRP A 24 -8.73 -2.71 13.28
C TRP A 24 -8.81 -4.19 12.94
N ARG A 25 -9.81 -4.59 12.15
CA ARG A 25 -10.01 -5.97 11.71
C ARG A 25 -9.34 -6.16 10.36
N VAL A 26 -8.27 -6.95 10.35
CA VAL A 26 -7.49 -7.21 9.13
C VAL A 26 -7.66 -8.65 8.72
N ALA A 27 -8.24 -8.86 7.55
CA ALA A 27 -8.39 -10.17 6.96
C ALA A 27 -7.07 -10.64 6.34
N VAL A 28 -6.71 -11.89 6.57
CA VAL A 28 -5.47 -12.51 6.11
C VAL A 28 -5.79 -13.90 5.56
N PRO A 29 -5.44 -14.20 4.30
CA PRO A 29 -5.68 -15.54 3.76
C PRO A 29 -4.74 -16.57 4.40
N PRO A 30 -5.16 -17.85 4.46
CA PRO A 30 -4.26 -18.95 4.80
C PRO A 30 -3.04 -18.97 3.87
N ARG A 31 -1.87 -19.36 4.41
CA ARG A 31 -0.59 -19.33 3.69
C ARG A 31 -0.63 -20.09 2.35
N GLU A 32 -1.30 -21.23 2.32
CA GLU A 32 -1.46 -22.07 1.13
C GLU A 32 -2.21 -21.38 0.00
N GLN A 33 -3.11 -20.46 0.29
CA GLN A 33 -3.86 -19.70 -0.72
C GLN A 33 -3.05 -18.56 -1.36
N LEU A 34 -1.92 -18.15 -0.76
CA LEU A 34 -1.00 -17.22 -1.41
C LEU A 34 -0.27 -17.85 -2.60
N GLY A 35 -0.25 -19.18 -2.67
CA GLY A 35 0.43 -19.93 -3.71
C GLY A 35 1.95 -19.81 -3.60
N GLU A 36 2.62 -19.97 -4.74
CA GLU A 36 4.08 -19.87 -4.81
C GLU A 36 4.55 -18.43 -4.69
N LEU A 37 5.45 -18.19 -3.75
CA LEU A 37 6.12 -16.92 -3.48
C LEU A 37 7.63 -17.10 -3.63
N ASP A 38 8.36 -16.03 -3.96
CA ASP A 38 9.82 -16.06 -3.97
C ASP A 38 10.39 -16.35 -2.57
N GLU A 39 11.63 -16.81 -2.54
CA GLU A 39 12.34 -17.14 -1.30
C GLU A 39 12.36 -15.91 -0.36
N GLY A 40 11.97 -16.12 0.91
CA GLY A 40 11.89 -15.08 1.93
C GLY A 40 10.59 -14.27 1.94
N TRP A 41 9.78 -14.29 0.86
CA TRP A 41 8.52 -13.53 0.79
C TRP A 41 7.49 -13.97 1.83
N ALA A 42 7.37 -15.28 2.04
CA ALA A 42 6.43 -15.82 3.03
C ALA A 42 6.77 -15.35 4.44
N GLN A 43 8.04 -15.46 4.82
CA GLN A 43 8.53 -15.02 6.14
C GLN A 43 8.34 -13.51 6.34
N ALA A 44 8.62 -12.71 5.30
CA ALA A 44 8.41 -11.27 5.34
C ALA A 44 6.93 -10.93 5.51
N TYR A 45 6.03 -11.63 4.82
CA TYR A 45 4.59 -11.44 4.96
C TYR A 45 4.10 -11.81 6.38
N GLU A 46 4.52 -12.94 6.92
CA GLU A 46 4.20 -13.38 8.28
C GLU A 46 4.71 -12.38 9.35
N ALA A 47 5.88 -11.79 9.12
CA ALA A 47 6.40 -10.73 9.97
C ALA A 47 5.50 -9.47 9.95
N VAL A 48 4.90 -9.13 8.81
CA VAL A 48 3.92 -8.04 8.71
C VAL A 48 2.64 -8.37 9.50
N VAL A 49 2.12 -9.58 9.37
CA VAL A 49 0.94 -10.05 10.15
C VAL A 49 1.22 -9.95 11.64
N THR A 50 2.42 -10.38 12.07
CA THR A 50 2.85 -10.28 13.47
C THR A 50 2.91 -8.82 13.95
N ARG A 51 3.44 -7.91 13.13
CA ARG A 51 3.49 -6.47 13.46
C ARG A 51 2.09 -5.86 13.61
N LEU A 52 1.15 -6.21 12.72
CA LEU A 52 -0.25 -5.76 12.83
C LEU A 52 -0.89 -6.23 14.13
N THR A 53 -0.70 -7.51 14.47
CA THR A 53 -1.20 -8.08 15.73
C THR A 53 -0.59 -7.37 16.95
N ALA A 54 0.72 -7.12 16.94
CA ALA A 54 1.40 -6.38 18.01
C ALA A 54 0.94 -4.92 18.10
N ALA A 55 0.54 -4.30 16.99
CA ALA A 55 -0.08 -2.97 16.96
C ALA A 55 -1.56 -2.96 17.37
N GLY A 56 -2.10 -4.10 17.83
CA GLY A 56 -3.47 -4.24 18.35
C GLY A 56 -4.53 -4.47 17.27
N ALA A 57 -4.16 -4.86 16.06
CA ALA A 57 -5.13 -5.27 15.05
C ALA A 57 -5.71 -6.67 15.37
N ASP A 58 -7.00 -6.84 15.11
CA ASP A 58 -7.70 -8.13 15.16
C ASP A 58 -7.54 -8.82 13.79
N VAL A 59 -6.61 -9.75 13.72
CA VAL A 59 -6.30 -10.50 12.49
C VAL A 59 -7.25 -11.69 12.35
N ARG A 60 -7.91 -11.81 11.19
CA ARG A 60 -8.92 -12.84 10.93
C ARG A 60 -8.64 -13.59 9.64
N PRO A 61 -8.95 -14.90 9.57
CA PRO A 61 -8.81 -15.67 8.33
C PRO A 61 -9.84 -15.20 7.29
N LEU A 62 -9.46 -15.33 6.00
CA LEU A 62 -10.31 -15.02 4.84
C LEU A 62 -10.06 -16.05 3.74
N ASP A 63 -11.13 -16.49 3.05
CA ASP A 63 -10.99 -17.29 1.82
C ASP A 63 -10.60 -16.39 0.63
N LEU A 64 -9.38 -16.57 0.11
CA LEU A 64 -8.87 -15.81 -1.03
C LEU A 64 -9.37 -16.34 -2.38
N THR A 65 -10.01 -17.50 -2.42
CA THR A 65 -10.43 -18.16 -3.66
C THR A 65 -11.21 -17.25 -4.62
N PRO A 66 -12.23 -16.49 -4.18
CA PRO A 66 -12.97 -15.63 -5.11
C PRO A 66 -12.10 -14.54 -5.74
N PHE A 67 -11.11 -14.04 -5.02
CA PHE A 67 -10.19 -13.01 -5.51
C PHE A 67 -9.21 -13.56 -6.55
N THR A 68 -8.64 -14.75 -6.30
CA THR A 68 -7.69 -15.38 -7.22
C THR A 68 -8.37 -15.87 -8.49
N GLU A 69 -9.58 -16.41 -8.40
CA GLU A 69 -10.39 -16.78 -9.57
C GLU A 69 -10.70 -15.56 -10.44
N ALA A 70 -11.12 -14.45 -9.84
CA ALA A 70 -11.36 -13.22 -10.57
C ALA A 70 -10.09 -12.64 -11.19
N ALA A 71 -8.97 -12.64 -10.45
CA ALA A 71 -7.70 -12.14 -10.96
C ALA A 71 -7.26 -12.85 -12.25
N ALA A 72 -7.49 -14.15 -12.36
CA ALA A 72 -7.19 -14.92 -13.56
C ALA A 72 -8.05 -14.49 -14.77
N MET A 73 -9.29 -14.04 -14.56
CA MET A 73 -10.19 -13.64 -15.63
C MET A 73 -9.70 -12.41 -16.41
N LEU A 74 -8.84 -11.56 -15.83
CA LEU A 74 -8.37 -10.34 -16.47
C LEU A 74 -7.63 -10.61 -17.80
N TYR A 75 -6.86 -11.70 -17.86
CA TYR A 75 -6.08 -12.07 -19.05
C TYR A 75 -6.54 -13.39 -19.69
N GLN A 76 -7.18 -14.27 -18.95
CA GLN A 76 -7.65 -15.57 -19.44
C GLN A 76 -9.11 -15.55 -19.89
N GLY A 77 -9.89 -14.53 -19.46
CA GLY A 77 -11.29 -14.35 -19.82
C GLY A 77 -11.49 -13.39 -20.99
N ALA A 78 -12.75 -13.12 -21.27
CA ALA A 78 -13.17 -12.25 -22.37
C ALA A 78 -12.97 -10.75 -22.11
N PHE A 79 -12.58 -10.34 -20.89
CA PHE A 79 -12.36 -8.93 -20.55
C PHE A 79 -11.23 -8.28 -21.36
N VAL A 80 -10.29 -9.05 -21.90
CA VAL A 80 -9.25 -8.56 -22.79
C VAL A 80 -9.83 -7.94 -24.09
N ALA A 81 -11.09 -8.25 -24.46
CA ALA A 81 -11.79 -7.65 -25.59
C ALA A 81 -11.97 -6.13 -25.47
N GLU A 82 -12.03 -5.60 -24.23
CA GLU A 82 -12.04 -4.16 -23.99
C GLU A 82 -10.81 -3.46 -24.58
N ARG A 83 -9.63 -4.08 -24.44
CA ARG A 83 -8.37 -3.53 -25.02
C ARG A 83 -8.42 -3.51 -26.54
N TYR A 84 -8.97 -4.56 -27.18
CA TYR A 84 -9.16 -4.57 -28.61
C TYR A 84 -10.15 -3.48 -29.06
N THR A 85 -11.24 -3.30 -28.31
CA THR A 85 -12.21 -2.23 -28.59
C THR A 85 -11.56 -0.84 -28.51
N ALA A 86 -10.64 -0.62 -27.57
CA ALA A 86 -10.00 0.67 -27.36
C ALA A 86 -8.90 0.98 -28.40
N VAL A 87 -8.06 0.00 -28.72
CA VAL A 87 -6.85 0.24 -29.54
C VAL A 87 -6.63 -0.79 -30.67
N GLY A 88 -7.53 -1.75 -30.87
CA GLY A 88 -7.35 -2.86 -31.82
C GLY A 88 -7.12 -2.39 -33.24
N SER A 89 -7.91 -1.43 -33.75
CA SER A 89 -7.74 -0.89 -35.10
C SER A 89 -6.39 -0.20 -35.33
N PHE A 90 -5.85 0.46 -34.29
CA PHE A 90 -4.50 1.03 -34.33
C PHE A 90 -3.43 -0.06 -34.40
N VAL A 91 -3.56 -1.10 -33.56
CA VAL A 91 -2.62 -2.24 -33.52
C VAL A 91 -2.65 -3.00 -34.85
N ASP A 92 -3.84 -3.27 -35.40
CA ASP A 92 -3.99 -3.95 -36.70
C ASP A 92 -3.33 -3.18 -37.82
N LYS A 93 -3.52 -1.86 -37.87
CA LYS A 93 -2.89 -1.00 -38.85
C LYS A 93 -1.38 -0.98 -38.67
N ALA A 94 -0.87 -0.84 -37.44
CA ALA A 94 0.57 -0.81 -37.18
C ALA A 94 1.25 -2.13 -37.59
N ILE A 95 0.60 -3.27 -37.39
CA ILE A 95 1.10 -4.58 -37.88
C ILE A 95 1.12 -4.61 -39.40
N ALA A 96 0.04 -4.15 -40.07
CA ALA A 96 -0.04 -4.14 -41.53
C ALA A 96 0.99 -3.22 -42.15
N ASP A 97 1.32 -2.09 -41.53
CA ASP A 97 2.30 -1.11 -41.93
C ASP A 97 3.75 -1.51 -41.59
N GLY A 98 3.97 -2.62 -40.86
CA GLY A 98 5.30 -3.10 -40.47
C GLY A 98 6.00 -2.19 -39.46
N VAL A 99 5.29 -1.63 -38.49
CA VAL A 99 5.85 -0.71 -37.47
C VAL A 99 6.68 -1.49 -36.47
N ASP A 100 8.00 -1.31 -36.50
CA ASP A 100 8.96 -2.04 -35.63
C ASP A 100 8.92 -1.67 -34.14
N SER A 101 8.35 -0.50 -33.79
CA SER A 101 8.26 -0.05 -32.40
C SER A 101 7.10 -0.67 -31.61
N LEU A 102 6.27 -1.51 -32.25
CA LEU A 102 5.17 -2.19 -31.61
C LEU A 102 5.69 -3.42 -30.87
N ASP A 103 5.50 -3.47 -29.55
CA ASP A 103 5.85 -4.65 -28.75
C ASP A 103 5.02 -5.86 -29.21
N PRO A 104 5.66 -6.96 -29.66
CA PRO A 104 4.94 -8.11 -30.22
C PRO A 104 4.11 -8.87 -29.19
N THR A 105 4.51 -8.87 -27.89
CA THR A 105 3.77 -9.52 -26.81
C THR A 105 2.47 -8.77 -26.55
N VAL A 106 2.54 -7.45 -26.43
CA VAL A 106 1.37 -6.58 -26.22
C VAL A 106 0.43 -6.66 -27.41
N ALA A 107 0.96 -6.56 -28.64
CA ALA A 107 0.18 -6.70 -29.87
C ALA A 107 -0.55 -8.05 -29.93
N GLY A 108 0.14 -9.14 -29.58
CA GLY A 108 -0.43 -10.48 -29.52
C GLY A 108 -1.56 -10.65 -28.49
N ILE A 109 -1.47 -9.99 -27.32
CA ILE A 109 -2.56 -9.97 -26.33
C ILE A 109 -3.80 -9.27 -26.92
N ILE A 110 -3.60 -8.10 -27.52
CA ILE A 110 -4.70 -7.29 -28.05
C ILE A 110 -5.37 -7.97 -29.24
N THR A 111 -4.60 -8.47 -30.21
CA THR A 111 -5.15 -9.06 -31.43
C THR A 111 -5.89 -10.39 -31.18
N ARG A 112 -5.46 -11.20 -30.21
CA ARG A 112 -6.20 -12.41 -29.82
C ARG A 112 -7.63 -12.13 -29.34
N ALA A 113 -7.87 -10.93 -28.81
CA ALA A 113 -9.20 -10.55 -28.32
C ALA A 113 -10.21 -10.31 -29.44
N ARG A 114 -9.78 -10.18 -30.70
CA ARG A 114 -10.65 -9.97 -31.90
C ARG A 114 -11.69 -11.06 -32.06
N ASP A 115 -11.30 -12.32 -31.82
CA ASP A 115 -12.09 -13.50 -32.12
C ASP A 115 -12.86 -14.03 -30.90
N ILE A 116 -12.90 -13.29 -29.81
CA ILE A 116 -13.66 -13.67 -28.61
C ILE A 116 -15.16 -13.49 -28.90
N PRO A 117 -15.96 -14.58 -28.79
CA PRO A 117 -17.39 -14.46 -29.05
C PRO A 117 -18.09 -13.63 -27.96
N ALA A 118 -19.09 -12.83 -28.35
CA ALA A 118 -19.81 -11.95 -27.44
C ALA A 118 -20.46 -12.70 -26.25
N HIS A 119 -20.98 -13.91 -26.49
CA HIS A 119 -21.61 -14.70 -25.41
C HIS A 119 -20.62 -15.08 -24.30
N GLN A 120 -19.32 -15.23 -24.61
CA GLN A 120 -18.30 -15.49 -23.60
C GLN A 120 -18.13 -14.28 -22.67
N LEU A 121 -18.17 -13.06 -23.20
CA LEU A 121 -18.10 -11.85 -22.38
C LEU A 121 -19.27 -11.77 -21.39
N PHE A 122 -20.49 -12.09 -21.82
CA PHE A 122 -21.66 -12.11 -20.93
C PHE A 122 -21.53 -13.18 -19.85
N ALA A 123 -21.09 -14.40 -20.21
CA ALA A 123 -20.84 -15.46 -19.24
C ALA A 123 -19.77 -15.08 -18.21
N ASP A 124 -18.69 -14.43 -18.66
CA ASP A 124 -17.62 -13.96 -17.77
C ASP A 124 -18.10 -12.80 -16.86
N GLN A 125 -18.98 -11.91 -17.34
CA GLN A 125 -19.60 -10.88 -16.51
C GLN A 125 -20.46 -11.48 -15.39
N ASP A 126 -21.29 -12.48 -15.70
CA ASP A 126 -22.12 -13.17 -14.71
C ASP A 126 -21.23 -13.90 -13.68
N ARG A 127 -20.19 -14.60 -14.13
CA ARG A 127 -19.21 -15.24 -13.25
C ARG A 127 -18.51 -14.23 -12.35
N LEU A 128 -18.07 -13.11 -12.90
CA LEU A 128 -17.40 -12.05 -12.14
C LEU A 128 -18.34 -11.47 -11.07
N ALA A 129 -19.61 -11.24 -11.40
CA ALA A 129 -20.61 -10.74 -10.45
C ALA A 129 -20.82 -11.72 -9.27
N ALA A 130 -20.88 -13.02 -9.55
CA ALA A 130 -20.98 -14.06 -8.52
C ALA A 130 -19.72 -14.10 -7.63
N LEU A 131 -18.53 -14.04 -8.22
CA LEU A 131 -17.27 -13.99 -7.48
C LEU A 131 -17.16 -12.73 -6.63
N ARG A 132 -17.57 -11.57 -7.17
CA ARG A 132 -17.60 -10.30 -6.42
C ARG A 132 -18.50 -10.39 -5.19
N THR A 133 -19.68 -10.99 -5.34
CA THR A 133 -20.60 -11.17 -4.20
C THR A 133 -19.97 -12.00 -3.10
N ARG A 134 -19.29 -13.10 -3.43
CA ARG A 134 -18.57 -13.92 -2.47
C ARG A 134 -17.39 -13.15 -1.83
N ALA A 135 -16.58 -12.47 -2.63
CA ALA A 135 -15.43 -11.68 -2.15
C ALA A 135 -15.87 -10.57 -1.19
N LEU A 136 -16.96 -9.86 -1.48
CA LEU A 136 -17.50 -8.83 -0.60
C LEU A 136 -18.08 -9.41 0.70
N ALA A 137 -18.64 -10.62 0.67
CA ALA A 137 -19.07 -11.32 1.88
C ALA A 137 -17.87 -11.67 2.79
N GLU A 138 -16.76 -12.13 2.21
CA GLU A 138 -15.52 -12.38 2.95
C GLU A 138 -14.96 -11.09 3.61
N LEU A 139 -15.14 -9.94 2.94
CA LEU A 139 -14.68 -8.63 3.44
C LEU A 139 -15.66 -7.97 4.42
N ALA A 140 -16.89 -8.49 4.59
CA ALA A 140 -17.96 -7.79 5.31
C ALA A 140 -17.58 -7.37 6.74
N ASP A 141 -16.82 -8.22 7.44
CA ASP A 141 -16.38 -7.99 8.82
C ASP A 141 -14.95 -7.48 8.94
N ALA A 142 -14.29 -7.15 7.82
CA ALA A 142 -12.92 -6.66 7.80
C ALA A 142 -12.84 -5.16 7.45
N ASP A 143 -11.88 -4.47 8.04
CA ASP A 143 -11.54 -3.11 7.66
C ASP A 143 -10.57 -3.09 6.48
N ALA A 144 -9.78 -4.16 6.31
CA ALA A 144 -8.89 -4.37 5.16
C ALA A 144 -8.55 -5.87 4.98
N LEU A 145 -8.30 -6.28 3.74
CA LEU A 145 -7.60 -7.51 3.38
C LEU A 145 -6.12 -7.20 3.19
N LEU A 146 -5.24 -7.95 3.84
CA LEU A 146 -3.78 -7.84 3.67
C LEU A 146 -3.28 -8.89 2.69
N LEU A 147 -2.51 -8.46 1.67
CA LEU A 147 -1.82 -9.34 0.72
C LEU A 147 -0.40 -8.84 0.47
N PRO A 148 0.54 -9.69 0.02
CA PRO A 148 1.75 -9.20 -0.62
C PRO A 148 1.39 -8.37 -1.85
N THR A 149 2.14 -7.31 -2.17
CA THR A 149 1.90 -6.52 -3.38
C THR A 149 2.18 -7.35 -4.64
N ALA A 150 3.21 -8.18 -4.59
CA ALA A 150 3.58 -9.11 -5.65
C ALA A 150 4.11 -10.42 -5.04
N PRO A 151 4.09 -11.54 -5.76
CA PRO A 151 4.63 -12.82 -5.26
C PRO A 151 6.16 -12.88 -5.26
N GLY A 152 6.82 -11.92 -5.86
CA GLY A 152 8.27 -11.85 -5.97
C GLY A 152 8.74 -10.80 -6.98
N HIS A 153 10.05 -10.78 -7.25
CA HIS A 153 10.67 -9.91 -8.24
C HIS A 153 11.32 -10.75 -9.35
N PRO A 154 10.67 -10.88 -10.53
CA PRO A 154 11.28 -11.58 -11.64
C PRO A 154 12.51 -10.83 -12.16
N THR A 155 13.52 -11.55 -12.58
CA THR A 155 14.66 -10.99 -13.29
C THR A 155 14.29 -10.60 -14.72
N LEU A 156 15.09 -9.75 -15.36
CA LEU A 156 14.91 -9.41 -16.77
C LEU A 156 14.98 -10.64 -17.68
N ALA A 157 15.81 -11.63 -17.31
CA ALA A 157 15.94 -12.88 -18.06
C ALA A 157 14.68 -13.74 -17.97
N GLU A 158 14.07 -13.85 -16.79
CA GLU A 158 12.80 -14.57 -16.59
C GLU A 158 11.66 -13.89 -17.35
N VAL A 159 11.57 -12.57 -17.31
CA VAL A 159 10.58 -11.83 -18.09
C VAL A 159 10.78 -12.00 -19.59
N ALA A 160 12.02 -12.00 -20.07
CA ALA A 160 12.32 -12.24 -21.47
C ALA A 160 11.99 -13.68 -21.93
N ALA A 161 12.17 -14.67 -21.05
CA ALA A 161 11.88 -16.07 -21.35
C ALA A 161 10.36 -16.36 -21.39
N ASP A 162 9.58 -15.76 -20.48
CA ASP A 162 8.12 -15.92 -20.42
C ASP A 162 7.45 -14.60 -20.01
N PRO A 163 7.29 -13.63 -20.93
CA PRO A 163 6.73 -12.32 -20.61
C PRO A 163 5.27 -12.40 -20.17
N LEU A 164 4.49 -13.36 -20.68
CA LEU A 164 3.08 -13.51 -20.32
C LEU A 164 2.91 -14.13 -18.94
N GLY A 165 3.64 -15.21 -18.66
CA GLY A 165 3.57 -15.88 -17.36
C GLY A 165 4.14 -15.01 -16.23
N ALA A 166 5.27 -14.33 -16.47
CA ALA A 166 5.84 -13.40 -15.50
C ALA A 166 4.86 -12.27 -15.15
N ASN A 167 4.22 -11.67 -16.16
CA ASN A 167 3.24 -10.61 -15.93
C ASN A 167 1.96 -11.12 -15.22
N ALA A 168 1.46 -12.30 -15.63
CA ALA A 168 0.31 -12.92 -14.97
C ALA A 168 0.61 -13.24 -13.50
N ARG A 169 1.83 -13.72 -13.20
CA ARG A 169 2.29 -13.98 -11.84
C ARG A 169 2.32 -12.70 -11.00
N LEU A 170 2.87 -11.60 -11.52
CA LEU A 170 2.93 -10.30 -10.84
C LEU A 170 1.53 -9.76 -10.52
N GLY A 171 0.55 -9.98 -11.40
CA GLY A 171 -0.83 -9.52 -11.21
C GLY A 171 -1.69 -10.37 -10.25
N ARG A 172 -1.16 -11.48 -9.72
CA ARG A 172 -1.94 -12.45 -8.92
C ARG A 172 -2.79 -11.81 -7.82
N PHE A 173 -2.23 -10.87 -7.08
CA PHE A 173 -2.90 -10.25 -5.95
C PHE A 173 -3.60 -8.93 -6.29
N THR A 174 -3.26 -8.30 -7.41
CA THR A 174 -3.74 -6.96 -7.76
C THR A 174 -4.90 -6.95 -8.74
N ASN A 175 -4.98 -7.95 -9.64
CA ASN A 175 -5.94 -7.93 -10.75
C ASN A 175 -7.40 -7.95 -10.30
N SER A 176 -7.74 -8.66 -9.22
CA SER A 176 -9.10 -8.68 -8.67
C SER A 176 -9.56 -7.33 -8.13
N THR A 177 -8.64 -6.49 -7.67
CA THR A 177 -8.96 -5.15 -7.15
C THR A 177 -9.68 -4.30 -8.19
N ASN A 178 -9.18 -4.29 -9.43
CA ASN A 178 -9.82 -3.57 -10.54
C ASN A 178 -11.16 -4.19 -10.94
N LEU A 179 -11.19 -5.52 -11.09
CA LEU A 179 -12.39 -6.23 -11.55
C LEU A 179 -13.55 -6.15 -10.54
N PHE A 180 -13.25 -6.07 -9.26
CA PHE A 180 -14.24 -5.97 -8.20
C PHE A 180 -14.56 -4.52 -7.78
N ASP A 181 -13.93 -3.52 -8.42
CA ASP A 181 -14.08 -2.11 -8.05
C ASP A 181 -13.77 -1.89 -6.54
N LEU A 182 -12.58 -2.32 -6.12
CA LEU A 182 -12.09 -2.19 -4.76
C LEU A 182 -11.08 -1.05 -4.65
N ALA A 183 -10.92 -0.49 -3.45
CA ALA A 183 -9.83 0.40 -3.10
C ALA A 183 -8.61 -0.40 -2.64
N ALA A 184 -7.40 0.10 -2.90
CA ALA A 184 -6.17 -0.50 -2.38
C ALA A 184 -5.09 0.53 -2.08
N VAL A 185 -4.26 0.24 -1.07
CA VAL A 185 -3.06 1.00 -0.75
C VAL A 185 -1.87 0.07 -0.59
N ALA A 186 -0.79 0.33 -1.32
CA ALA A 186 0.48 -0.38 -1.16
C ALA A 186 1.33 0.28 -0.07
N VAL A 187 1.94 -0.53 0.78
CA VAL A 187 2.74 -0.08 1.93
C VAL A 187 4.10 -0.77 1.88
N PRO A 188 5.21 -0.01 1.94
CA PRO A 188 6.53 -0.60 2.13
C PRO A 188 6.56 -1.39 3.44
N ALA A 189 7.09 -2.61 3.41
CA ALA A 189 7.04 -3.51 4.56
C ALA A 189 8.41 -4.05 5.00
N GLY A 190 9.47 -3.65 4.33
CA GLY A 190 10.85 -4.04 4.59
C GLY A 190 11.58 -4.46 3.31
N GLU A 191 12.55 -5.34 3.46
CA GLU A 191 13.38 -5.86 2.37
C GLU A 191 13.50 -7.38 2.50
N VAL A 192 13.62 -8.04 1.36
CA VAL A 192 13.96 -9.47 1.26
C VAL A 192 15.13 -9.61 0.29
N ASN A 193 16.22 -10.21 0.73
CA ASN A 193 17.45 -10.38 -0.05
C ASN A 193 17.99 -9.06 -0.65
N GLY A 194 17.85 -7.93 0.08
CA GLY A 194 18.27 -6.61 -0.36
C GLY A 194 17.35 -5.94 -1.38
N LEU A 195 16.19 -6.52 -1.67
CA LEU A 195 15.17 -5.95 -2.55
C LEU A 195 13.94 -5.50 -1.75
N PRO A 196 13.27 -4.41 -2.15
CA PRO A 196 12.10 -3.91 -1.45
C PRO A 196 10.98 -4.96 -1.37
N PHE A 197 10.40 -5.11 -0.19
CA PHE A 197 9.20 -5.91 0.02
C PHE A 197 8.03 -4.99 0.40
N GLY A 198 6.89 -5.18 -0.23
CA GLY A 198 5.67 -4.42 0.02
C GLY A 198 4.47 -5.32 0.25
N VAL A 199 3.53 -4.80 1.02
CA VAL A 199 2.19 -5.38 1.19
C VAL A 199 1.14 -4.43 0.68
N MET A 200 -0.04 -4.95 0.46
CA MET A 200 -1.19 -4.21 -0.02
C MET A 200 -2.37 -4.44 0.93
N LEU A 201 -3.05 -3.35 1.26
CA LEU A 201 -4.31 -3.36 1.98
C LEU A 201 -5.43 -3.08 0.99
N ILE A 202 -6.44 -3.95 0.94
CA ILE A 202 -7.56 -3.88 0.00
C ILE A 202 -8.85 -3.76 0.79
N GLY A 203 -9.77 -2.93 0.33
CA GLY A 203 -11.10 -2.78 0.92
C GLY A 203 -12.15 -2.40 -0.12
N PRO A 204 -13.42 -2.29 0.27
CA PRO A 204 -14.46 -1.81 -0.61
C PRO A 204 -14.12 -0.47 -1.26
N ALA A 205 -14.73 -0.18 -2.41
CA ALA A 205 -14.56 1.10 -3.10
C ALA A 205 -14.74 2.29 -2.14
N PHE A 206 -13.91 3.33 -2.32
CA PHE A 206 -13.94 4.58 -1.55
C PHE A 206 -13.58 4.46 -0.05
N THR A 207 -12.93 3.36 0.36
CA THR A 207 -12.42 3.19 1.73
C THR A 207 -10.97 3.64 1.90
N ASP A 208 -10.44 4.46 1.01
CA ASP A 208 -9.02 4.89 0.97
C ASP A 208 -8.55 5.44 2.33
N ASP A 209 -9.34 6.33 2.96
CA ASP A 209 -9.02 6.87 4.29
C ASP A 209 -8.96 5.79 5.37
N ARG A 210 -9.82 4.77 5.29
CA ARG A 210 -9.82 3.63 6.20
C ARG A 210 -8.54 2.81 6.01
N LEU A 211 -8.22 2.48 4.76
CA LEU A 211 -7.02 1.74 4.42
C LEU A 211 -5.75 2.48 4.82
N ALA A 212 -5.69 3.81 4.63
CA ALA A 212 -4.59 4.64 5.08
C ALA A 212 -4.36 4.57 6.60
N ARG A 213 -5.44 4.53 7.39
CA ARG A 213 -5.34 4.37 8.85
C ARG A 213 -4.85 2.99 9.27
N VAL A 214 -5.27 1.93 8.57
CA VAL A 214 -4.71 0.57 8.80
C VAL A 214 -3.25 0.53 8.38
N ALA A 215 -2.89 1.16 7.25
CA ALA A 215 -1.50 1.26 6.77
C ALA A 215 -0.58 1.95 7.78
N ALA A 216 -1.08 2.95 8.51
CA ALA A 216 -0.32 3.65 9.54
C ALA A 216 0.19 2.71 10.65
N LEU A 217 -0.51 1.59 10.94
CA LEU A 217 -0.06 0.58 11.90
C LEU A 217 1.23 -0.13 11.45
N LEU A 218 1.51 -0.14 10.16
CA LEU A 218 2.69 -0.78 9.56
C LEU A 218 3.87 0.17 9.38
N GLN A 219 3.64 1.47 9.51
CA GLN A 219 4.70 2.45 9.34
C GLN A 219 5.53 2.53 10.62
N PRO A 220 6.86 2.56 10.51
CA PRO A 220 7.70 2.75 11.68
C PRO A 220 7.45 4.14 12.27
N GLU A 221 7.36 4.21 13.59
CA GLU A 221 7.39 5.48 14.28
C GLU A 221 8.68 6.23 13.97
N THR A 222 8.57 7.53 13.76
CA THR A 222 9.75 8.35 13.53
C THR A 222 10.43 8.64 14.85
N ARG A 223 11.75 8.39 14.92
CA ARG A 223 12.56 8.85 16.04
C ARG A 223 12.89 10.33 15.84
N LEU A 224 12.40 11.15 16.74
CA LEU A 224 12.59 12.58 16.76
C LEU A 224 13.54 12.96 17.91
N ALA A 225 14.68 13.53 17.60
CA ALA A 225 15.55 14.13 18.61
C ALA A 225 15.09 15.57 18.89
N VAL A 226 14.84 15.89 20.15
CA VAL A 226 14.44 17.22 20.59
C VAL A 226 15.43 17.77 21.60
N VAL A 227 15.54 19.10 21.62
CA VAL A 227 16.32 19.86 22.59
C VAL A 227 15.50 21.07 23.07
N GLY A 228 15.78 21.56 24.26
CA GLY A 228 15.20 22.80 24.79
C GLY A 228 13.70 22.73 25.00
N ALA A 229 12.91 23.55 24.32
CA ALA A 229 11.49 23.77 24.62
C ALA A 229 10.58 22.54 24.49
N HIS A 230 10.97 21.51 23.77
CA HIS A 230 10.22 20.25 23.63
C HIS A 230 10.65 19.15 24.61
N LEU A 231 11.72 19.36 25.41
CA LEU A 231 12.10 18.40 26.46
C LEU A 231 10.96 18.22 27.47
N SER A 232 10.94 17.07 28.14
CA SER A 232 9.97 16.75 29.20
C SER A 232 9.89 17.87 30.22
N GLY A 233 8.66 18.30 30.52
CA GLY A 233 8.38 19.42 31.45
C GLY A 233 8.63 20.81 30.87
N GLN A 234 9.09 20.97 29.64
CA GLN A 234 9.29 22.27 28.98
C GLN A 234 8.00 22.76 28.26
N PRO A 235 7.88 24.04 27.95
CA PRO A 235 6.64 24.65 27.47
C PRO A 235 6.02 24.04 26.20
N LEU A 236 6.81 23.44 25.30
CA LEU A 236 6.32 22.82 24.07
C LEU A 236 6.22 21.27 24.15
N ASN A 237 6.58 20.65 25.27
CA ASN A 237 6.43 19.21 25.44
C ASN A 237 4.96 18.74 25.26
N PRO A 238 3.93 19.46 25.74
CA PRO A 238 2.53 19.07 25.49
C PRO A 238 2.18 18.94 24.01
N GLN A 239 2.85 19.64 23.11
CA GLN A 239 2.66 19.48 21.66
C GLN A 239 3.03 18.06 21.21
N LEU A 240 4.18 17.52 21.64
CA LEU A 240 4.59 16.16 21.33
C LEU A 240 3.57 15.13 21.87
N LEU A 241 3.16 15.29 23.13
CA LEU A 241 2.20 14.40 23.76
C LEU A 241 0.85 14.41 23.03
N SER A 242 0.37 15.59 22.60
CA SER A 242 -0.89 15.72 21.84
C SER A 242 -0.84 15.08 20.45
N LEU A 243 0.36 14.87 19.91
CA LEU A 243 0.62 14.19 18.64
C LEU A 243 0.82 12.67 18.81
N GLY A 244 0.64 12.15 20.03
CA GLY A 244 0.82 10.73 20.34
C GLY A 244 2.27 10.29 20.48
N ALA A 245 3.20 11.24 20.63
CA ALA A 245 4.61 10.90 20.86
C ALA A 245 4.83 10.33 22.27
N HIS A 246 5.78 9.41 22.38
CA HIS A 246 6.23 8.89 23.67
C HIS A 246 7.75 8.94 23.77
N LEU A 247 8.26 9.20 24.99
CA LEU A 247 9.68 9.29 25.26
C LEU A 247 10.33 7.89 25.15
N GLU A 248 11.35 7.78 24.29
CA GLU A 248 12.16 6.57 24.16
C GLU A 248 13.39 6.63 25.06
N GLN A 249 14.08 7.77 25.05
CA GLN A 249 15.37 7.90 25.74
C GLN A 249 15.71 9.37 26.06
N THR A 250 16.24 9.60 27.26
CA THR A 250 16.95 10.84 27.59
C THR A 250 18.44 10.64 27.30
N THR A 251 19.07 11.60 26.62
CA THR A 251 20.46 11.52 26.18
C THR A 251 21.10 12.90 26.06
N THR A 252 22.28 12.97 25.49
CA THR A 252 22.94 14.23 25.12
C THR A 252 23.42 14.16 23.68
N THR A 253 23.56 15.32 23.05
CA THR A 253 24.21 15.41 21.73
C THR A 253 25.72 15.15 21.83
N ALA A 254 26.37 14.92 20.70
CA ALA A 254 27.80 15.03 20.61
C ALA A 254 28.29 16.43 21.07
N PRO A 255 29.55 16.60 21.59
CA PRO A 255 30.04 17.85 22.12
C PRO A 255 30.44 18.87 21.05
N VAL A 256 29.66 18.93 19.98
CA VAL A 256 29.94 19.78 18.80
C VAL A 256 28.82 20.81 18.54
N TYR A 257 27.94 20.99 19.52
CA TYR A 257 26.79 21.88 19.41
C TYR A 257 26.83 23.02 20.42
N ARG A 258 26.14 24.12 20.07
CA ARG A 258 25.85 25.25 21.01
C ARG A 258 24.37 25.59 20.92
N LEU A 259 23.76 25.92 22.08
CA LEU A 259 22.41 26.48 22.17
C LEU A 259 22.48 28.02 22.17
N HIS A 260 21.63 28.63 21.37
CA HIS A 260 21.44 30.06 21.32
C HIS A 260 20.00 30.40 21.64
N ALA A 261 19.80 31.44 22.46
CA ALA A 261 18.41 31.92 22.72
C ALA A 261 17.87 32.62 21.47
N LEU A 262 16.72 32.13 20.99
CA LEU A 262 15.97 32.77 19.90
C LEU A 262 14.91 33.72 20.48
N ARG A 263 14.64 34.82 19.77
CA ARG A 263 13.55 35.76 20.14
C ARG A 263 12.20 35.24 19.65
N THR A 264 11.70 34.17 20.29
CA THR A 264 10.42 33.55 19.99
C THR A 264 9.52 33.52 21.22
N THR A 265 8.20 33.37 21.03
CA THR A 265 7.22 33.18 22.09
C THR A 265 6.45 31.87 21.86
N PRO A 266 6.56 30.86 22.72
CA PRO A 266 7.49 30.76 23.86
C PRO A 266 8.96 30.79 23.43
N PRO A 267 9.91 31.05 24.33
CA PRO A 267 11.34 31.03 24.02
C PRO A 267 11.78 29.66 23.50
N LYS A 268 12.41 29.62 22.34
CA LYS A 268 12.97 28.41 21.73
C LYS A 268 14.50 28.55 21.66
N PRO A 269 15.28 27.50 21.92
CA PRO A 269 16.69 27.53 21.63
C PRO A 269 16.93 27.20 20.15
N GLY A 270 17.94 27.88 19.57
CA GLY A 270 18.54 27.49 18.31
C GLY A 270 19.73 26.57 18.56
N LEU A 271 19.73 25.37 18.00
CA LEU A 271 20.85 24.43 18.07
C LEU A 271 21.74 24.64 16.85
N VAL A 272 23.02 24.96 17.09
CA VAL A 272 23.99 25.18 16.02
C VAL A 272 25.13 24.17 16.14
N HIS A 273 25.46 23.51 15.04
CA HIS A 273 26.63 22.67 14.93
C HIS A 273 27.85 23.54 14.73
N VAL A 274 28.77 23.56 15.70
CA VAL A 274 29.95 24.44 15.68
C VAL A 274 31.28 23.68 15.44
N GLY A 275 31.24 22.36 15.38
CA GLY A 275 32.41 21.53 15.24
C GLY A 275 33.26 21.56 16.51
N GLU A 276 34.35 22.31 16.52
CA GLU A 276 35.20 22.45 17.69
C GLU A 276 34.64 23.51 18.67
N GLY A 277 34.87 23.29 19.96
CA GLY A 277 34.45 24.24 21.00
C GLY A 277 32.95 24.24 21.31
N GLY A 278 32.24 23.20 20.90
CA GLY A 278 30.88 22.92 21.34
C GLY A 278 30.83 22.23 22.70
N ALA A 279 29.62 21.92 23.16
CA ALA A 279 29.35 21.16 24.39
C ALA A 279 28.27 20.13 24.13
N PRO A 280 28.17 19.03 24.93
CA PRO A 280 27.00 18.16 24.91
C PRO A 280 25.77 18.95 25.38
N VAL A 281 24.68 18.82 24.64
CA VAL A 281 23.42 19.47 24.93
C VAL A 281 22.42 18.38 25.32
N GLU A 282 21.67 18.60 26.41
CA GLU A 282 20.60 17.71 26.83
C GLU A 282 19.57 17.52 25.68
N ALA A 283 19.25 16.27 25.40
CA ALA A 283 18.38 15.88 24.33
C ALA A 283 17.49 14.71 24.75
N GLU A 284 16.34 14.62 24.16
CA GLU A 284 15.45 13.47 24.31
C GLU A 284 15.13 12.89 22.92
N ILE A 285 15.06 11.57 22.85
CA ILE A 285 14.58 10.84 21.67
C ILE A 285 13.14 10.45 21.94
N TRP A 286 12.26 10.92 21.09
CA TRP A 286 10.84 10.61 21.11
C TRP A 286 10.47 9.76 19.93
N ARG A 287 9.57 8.78 20.14
CA ARG A 287 8.90 8.09 19.05
C ARG A 287 7.61 8.81 18.72
N LEU A 288 7.47 9.15 17.46
CA LEU A 288 6.36 9.92 16.95
C LEU A 288 5.64 9.11 15.86
N PRO A 289 4.33 8.83 15.99
CA PRO A 289 3.58 8.16 14.97
C PRO A 289 3.56 9.00 13.67
N PRO A 290 3.47 8.37 12.49
CA PRO A 290 3.55 9.08 11.20
C PRO A 290 2.56 10.24 11.06
N GLU A 291 1.34 10.07 11.58
CA GLU A 291 0.31 11.12 11.60
C GLU A 291 0.73 12.32 12.46
N GLY A 292 1.39 12.05 13.57
CA GLY A 292 1.93 13.07 14.47
C GLY A 292 3.06 13.86 13.83
N LEU A 293 3.96 13.21 13.07
CA LEU A 293 5.04 13.87 12.35
C LEU A 293 4.49 14.85 11.30
N GLY A 294 3.55 14.43 10.49
CA GLY A 294 2.92 15.30 9.48
C GLY A 294 2.30 16.55 10.11
N ARG A 295 1.63 16.41 11.25
CA ARG A 295 1.04 17.55 11.99
C ARG A 295 2.10 18.43 12.63
N LEU A 296 3.18 17.85 13.17
CA LEU A 296 4.29 18.62 13.74
C LEU A 296 4.96 19.54 12.71
N LEU A 297 5.12 19.07 11.47
CA LEU A 297 5.77 19.81 10.39
C LEU A 297 4.87 20.92 9.78
N THR A 298 3.58 20.94 10.09
CA THR A 298 2.61 21.92 9.58
C THR A 298 2.22 22.97 10.63
N THR A 299 2.71 22.87 11.85
CA THR A 299 2.55 23.85 12.96
C THR A 299 3.80 24.70 13.14
#